data_a8aac18c1b18ad196cad18a5010386b6
#
_entry.id   a8aac18c1b18ad196cad18a5010386b6
#
_cell.length_a   1.000
_cell.length_b   1.000
_cell.length_c   1.000
_cell.angle_alpha   90.00
_cell.angle_beta   90.00
_cell.angle_gamma   90.00
#
_symmetry.space_group_name_H-M   'P 1'
#
loop_
_entity.id
_entity.type
_entity.pdbx_description
1 polymer ?
#
loop_
_entity_poly.entity_id
_entity_poly.type
_entity_poly.pdbx_seq_one_letter_code
_entity_poly.pdbx_strand_id
1 'polypeptide(L)'
;LADADDGFKYVLKFRGAGQREKALIAELLGGEIARTLGLKVPELVFAQLDSAFGRSEGDEEIQDLLKGSQGLNLALHFLSGSINYDPVAMSTDPYLASQIVWLDMFITNVDRTFRNTNMLIWNRDLWLIDHGASFLFQHAWVNWKKNAEGPFPIIKNHVLLPIASELEAVN
;
A
#
# COMPACT_ATOMS: atom_id res chain seq x y z
N LEU A 1 7.82 -10.24 -8.82
CA LEU A 1 7.05 -11.38 -8.35
C LEU A 1 8.03 -12.49 -7.97
N ALA A 2 7.83 -13.10 -6.80
CA ALA A 2 8.67 -14.18 -6.29
C ALA A 2 7.80 -15.41 -5.97
N ASP A 3 8.35 -16.60 -6.20
CA ASP A 3 7.78 -17.85 -5.71
C ASP A 3 8.37 -18.11 -4.33
N ALA A 4 7.53 -18.46 -3.35
CA ALA A 4 7.95 -18.78 -1.99
C ALA A 4 7.91 -20.29 -1.70
N ASP A 5 8.50 -20.70 -0.60
CA ASP A 5 8.61 -22.09 -0.17
C ASP A 5 7.27 -22.68 0.33
N ASP A 6 6.30 -21.84 0.61
CA ASP A 6 4.92 -22.21 0.94
C ASP A 6 4.05 -22.52 -0.30
N GLY A 7 4.60 -22.39 -1.52
CA GLY A 7 3.93 -22.62 -2.79
C GLY A 7 3.09 -21.45 -3.30
N PHE A 8 3.07 -20.32 -2.60
CA PHE A 8 2.40 -19.11 -3.05
C PHE A 8 3.36 -18.15 -3.78
N LYS A 9 2.77 -17.19 -4.48
CA LYS A 9 3.49 -16.09 -5.13
C LYS A 9 3.32 -14.81 -4.35
N TYR A 10 4.40 -14.01 -4.31
CA TYR A 10 4.42 -12.73 -3.61
C TYR A 10 4.96 -11.60 -4.46
N VAL A 11 4.37 -10.43 -4.30
CA VAL A 11 4.92 -9.18 -4.85
C VAL A 11 5.93 -8.63 -3.86
N LEU A 12 7.21 -8.75 -4.19
CA LEU A 12 8.30 -8.28 -3.33
C LEU A 12 8.45 -6.75 -3.46
N LYS A 13 8.43 -6.07 -2.33
CA LYS A 13 8.72 -4.63 -2.23
C LYS A 13 10.13 -4.45 -1.69
N PHE A 14 11.00 -3.94 -2.53
CA PHE A 14 12.43 -3.85 -2.27
C PHE A 14 12.78 -2.67 -1.36
N ARG A 15 13.57 -2.94 -0.31
CA ARG A 15 14.08 -1.91 0.60
C ARG A 15 14.95 -0.87 -0.11
N GLY A 16 15.66 -1.24 -1.16
CA GLY A 16 16.49 -0.36 -1.97
C GLY A 16 15.70 0.55 -2.92
N ALA A 17 14.39 0.34 -3.10
CA ALA A 17 13.57 1.12 -4.02
C ALA A 17 13.03 2.41 -3.39
N GLY A 18 12.88 3.45 -4.19
CA GLY A 18 12.17 4.68 -3.84
C GLY A 18 12.58 5.29 -2.50
N GLN A 19 11.63 5.42 -1.59
CA GLN A 19 11.85 5.99 -0.25
C GLN A 19 12.40 5.00 0.77
N ARG A 20 12.91 3.87 0.30
CA ARG A 20 13.60 2.86 1.10
C ARG A 20 12.73 2.30 2.26
N GLU A 21 13.36 2.11 3.41
CA GLU A 21 12.74 1.49 4.59
C GLU A 21 11.47 2.20 5.06
N LYS A 22 11.38 3.53 4.92
CA LYS A 22 10.21 4.30 5.36
C LYS A 22 8.94 3.91 4.58
N ALA A 23 9.06 3.69 3.27
CA ALA A 23 7.93 3.23 2.47
C ALA A 23 7.48 1.83 2.86
N LEU A 24 8.41 0.92 3.18
CA LEU A 24 8.07 -0.44 3.65
C LEU A 24 7.40 -0.42 5.03
N ILE A 25 7.86 0.46 5.93
CA ILE A 25 7.23 0.65 7.24
C ILE A 25 5.82 1.22 7.07
N ALA A 26 5.64 2.19 6.18
CA ALA A 26 4.32 2.76 5.88
C ALA A 26 3.39 1.73 5.26
N GLU A 27 3.88 0.90 4.34
CA GLU A 27 3.15 -0.23 3.75
C GLU A 27 2.65 -1.21 4.81
N LEU A 28 3.56 -1.65 5.68
CA LEU A 28 3.24 -2.58 6.76
C LEU A 28 2.22 -1.99 7.73
N LEU A 29 2.48 -0.80 8.25
CA LEU A 29 1.60 -0.17 9.24
C LEU A 29 0.24 0.18 8.64
N GLY A 30 0.21 0.78 7.44
CA GLY A 30 -1.04 1.12 6.77
C GLY A 30 -1.88 -0.11 6.43
N GLY A 31 -1.24 -1.18 5.94
CA GLY A 31 -1.91 -2.44 5.64
C GLY A 31 -2.46 -3.13 6.88
N GLU A 32 -1.70 -3.19 7.98
CA GLU A 32 -2.16 -3.82 9.22
C GLU A 32 -3.25 -3.01 9.94
N ILE A 33 -3.20 -1.67 9.88
CA ILE A 33 -4.30 -0.82 10.38
C ILE A 33 -5.56 -1.07 9.54
N ALA A 34 -5.45 -1.11 8.21
CA ALA A 34 -6.57 -1.42 7.32
C ALA A 34 -7.21 -2.78 7.67
N ARG A 35 -6.37 -3.80 7.88
CA ARG A 35 -6.81 -5.16 8.26
C ARG A 35 -7.51 -5.18 9.62
N THR A 36 -7.00 -4.42 10.59
CA THR A 36 -7.63 -4.28 11.92
C THR A 36 -9.02 -3.66 11.85
N LEU A 37 -9.25 -2.78 10.88
CA LEU A 37 -10.55 -2.18 10.59
C LEU A 37 -11.48 -3.10 9.76
N GLY A 38 -11.06 -4.33 9.47
CA GLY A 38 -11.83 -5.30 8.68
C GLY A 38 -11.77 -5.08 7.17
N LEU A 39 -10.92 -4.18 6.68
CA LEU A 39 -10.71 -3.97 5.26
C LEU A 39 -9.81 -5.06 4.68
N LYS A 40 -10.05 -5.42 3.42
CA LYS A 40 -9.28 -6.47 2.75
C LYS A 40 -7.95 -5.94 2.22
N VAL A 41 -6.87 -6.53 2.70
CA VAL A 41 -5.49 -6.25 2.29
C VAL A 41 -4.79 -7.58 2.06
N PRO A 42 -4.03 -7.78 0.98
CA PRO A 42 -3.22 -8.97 0.79
C PRO A 42 -2.34 -9.24 2.01
N GLU A 43 -2.10 -10.51 2.31
CA GLU A 43 -1.21 -10.85 3.41
C GLU A 43 0.16 -10.22 3.21
N LEU A 44 0.66 -9.57 4.27
CA LEU A 44 1.96 -8.95 4.32
C LEU A 44 2.92 -9.90 5.04
N VAL A 45 4.04 -10.23 4.39
CA VAL A 45 5.05 -11.12 4.93
C VAL A 45 6.44 -10.48 4.83
N PHE A 46 7.33 -10.89 5.74
CA PHE A 46 8.74 -10.50 5.63
C PHE A 46 9.47 -11.48 4.71
N ALA A 47 10.24 -10.92 3.77
CA ALA A 47 11.06 -11.68 2.83
C ALA A 47 12.54 -11.37 3.04
N GLN A 48 13.32 -12.43 3.29
CA GLN A 48 14.77 -12.32 3.43
C GLN A 48 15.42 -12.47 2.06
N LEU A 49 16.10 -11.42 1.60
CA LEU A 49 16.85 -11.46 0.34
C LEU A 49 18.32 -11.82 0.60
N ASP A 50 18.75 -12.97 0.05
CA ASP A 50 20.13 -13.42 0.15
C ASP A 50 21.07 -12.56 -0.69
N SER A 51 22.33 -12.41 -0.23
CA SER A 51 23.37 -11.65 -0.93
C SER A 51 23.78 -12.24 -2.28
N ALA A 52 23.47 -13.51 -2.52
CA ALA A 52 23.70 -14.17 -3.80
C ALA A 52 22.61 -13.83 -4.83
N PHE A 53 21.45 -13.32 -4.37
CA PHE A 53 20.36 -13.00 -5.24
C PHE A 53 20.75 -11.85 -6.18
N GLY A 54 20.55 -12.04 -7.47
CA GLY A 54 20.89 -11.04 -8.49
C GLY A 54 22.34 -11.04 -8.97
N ARG A 55 23.20 -12.00 -8.54
CA ARG A 55 24.58 -12.11 -9.08
C ARG A 55 24.60 -12.40 -10.58
N SER A 56 23.58 -13.04 -11.10
CA SER A 56 23.42 -13.38 -12.53
C SER A 56 22.56 -12.36 -13.28
N GLU A 57 22.09 -11.30 -12.61
CA GLU A 57 21.32 -10.24 -13.26
C GLU A 57 22.24 -9.42 -14.19
N GLY A 58 21.81 -9.25 -15.44
CA GLY A 58 22.60 -8.54 -16.44
C GLY A 58 22.32 -7.04 -16.50
N ASP A 59 21.22 -6.58 -15.91
CA ASP A 59 20.84 -5.17 -15.85
C ASP A 59 21.45 -4.52 -14.61
N GLU A 60 22.26 -3.48 -14.79
CA GLU A 60 22.98 -2.79 -13.70
C GLU A 60 22.01 -2.11 -12.72
N GLU A 61 20.89 -1.54 -13.19
CA GLU A 61 19.91 -0.87 -12.32
C GLU A 61 19.21 -1.89 -11.43
N ILE A 62 18.84 -3.04 -11.99
CA ILE A 62 18.25 -4.14 -11.23
C ILE A 62 19.27 -4.73 -10.26
N GLN A 63 20.52 -4.89 -10.67
CA GLN A 63 21.61 -5.35 -9.79
C GLN A 63 21.81 -4.43 -8.59
N ASP A 64 21.83 -3.12 -8.79
CA ASP A 64 22.01 -2.15 -7.72
C ASP A 64 20.79 -2.10 -6.79
N LEU A 65 19.57 -2.24 -7.33
CA LEU A 65 18.38 -2.39 -6.53
C LEU A 65 18.45 -3.64 -5.63
N LEU A 66 18.85 -4.79 -6.18
CA LEU A 66 18.97 -6.04 -5.44
C LEU A 66 20.07 -5.96 -4.38
N LYS A 67 21.23 -5.38 -4.70
CA LYS A 67 22.31 -5.13 -3.72
C LYS A 67 21.84 -4.23 -2.56
N GLY A 68 21.12 -3.14 -2.89
CA GLY A 68 20.54 -2.22 -1.90
C GLY A 68 19.42 -2.84 -1.06
N SER A 69 18.89 -3.97 -1.49
CA SER A 69 17.75 -4.66 -0.87
C SER A 69 18.14 -5.95 -0.11
N GLN A 70 19.44 -6.25 0.02
CA GLN A 70 19.87 -7.43 0.79
C GLN A 70 19.37 -7.38 2.23
N GLY A 71 18.95 -8.55 2.75
CA GLY A 71 18.36 -8.65 4.08
C GLY A 71 16.84 -8.57 4.07
N LEU A 72 16.25 -7.95 5.08
CA LEU A 72 14.81 -7.94 5.30
C LEU A 72 14.10 -6.97 4.35
N ASN A 73 13.10 -7.48 3.66
CA ASN A 73 12.18 -6.76 2.78
C ASN A 73 10.74 -7.08 3.16
N LEU A 74 9.77 -6.44 2.51
CA LEU A 74 8.35 -6.72 2.66
C LEU A 74 7.83 -7.36 1.37
N ALA A 75 6.87 -8.28 1.50
CA ALA A 75 6.19 -8.86 0.36
C ALA A 75 4.68 -8.96 0.62
N LEU A 76 3.90 -8.90 -0.44
CA LEU A 76 2.44 -9.03 -0.40
C LEU A 76 2.04 -10.28 -1.16
N HIS A 77 1.12 -11.07 -0.59
CA HIS A 77 0.54 -12.21 -1.29
C HIS A 77 -0.04 -11.78 -2.65
N PHE A 78 0.37 -12.45 -3.70
CA PHE A 78 -0.08 -12.13 -5.05
C PHE A 78 -1.50 -12.66 -5.28
N LEU A 79 -2.45 -11.77 -5.48
CA LEU A 79 -3.84 -12.10 -5.74
C LEU A 79 -4.02 -12.51 -7.21
N SER A 80 -3.80 -13.78 -7.49
CA SER A 80 -3.87 -14.32 -8.87
C SER A 80 -5.25 -14.13 -9.46
N GLY A 81 -5.32 -13.55 -10.67
CA GLY A 81 -6.58 -13.25 -11.36
C GLY A 81 -7.29 -11.99 -10.86
N SER A 82 -6.67 -11.21 -9.99
CA SER A 82 -7.19 -9.88 -9.65
C SER A 82 -7.12 -8.93 -10.85
N ILE A 83 -8.02 -7.95 -10.86
CA ILE A 83 -8.02 -6.85 -11.83
C ILE A 83 -7.96 -5.51 -11.10
N ASN A 84 -7.41 -4.50 -11.73
CA ASN A 84 -7.40 -3.15 -11.17
C ASN A 84 -8.84 -2.64 -11.00
N TYR A 85 -9.09 -1.99 -9.86
CA TYR A 85 -10.34 -1.28 -9.64
C TYR A 85 -10.46 -0.08 -10.58
N ASP A 86 -11.57 -0.03 -11.32
CA ASP A 86 -11.93 1.10 -12.18
C ASP A 86 -13.15 1.81 -11.60
N PRO A 87 -13.01 3.05 -11.09
CA PRO A 87 -14.10 3.79 -10.46
C PRO A 87 -15.22 4.19 -11.44
N VAL A 88 -14.98 4.12 -12.74
CA VAL A 88 -15.98 4.43 -13.78
C VAL A 88 -16.83 3.20 -14.09
N ALA A 89 -16.21 2.02 -14.11
CA ALA A 89 -16.85 0.77 -14.49
C ALA A 89 -17.43 -0.02 -13.29
N MET A 90 -16.96 0.27 -12.08
CA MET A 90 -17.27 -0.52 -10.88
C MET A 90 -17.88 0.35 -9.78
N SER A 91 -19.01 -0.09 -9.24
CA SER A 91 -19.61 0.56 -8.07
C SER A 91 -18.98 0.04 -6.78
N THR A 92 -18.85 0.92 -5.79
CA THR A 92 -18.44 0.59 -4.42
C THR A 92 -19.56 0.94 -3.47
N ASP A 93 -19.78 0.11 -2.47
CA ASP A 93 -20.70 0.40 -1.38
C ASP A 93 -20.32 1.70 -0.66
N PRO A 94 -21.26 2.63 -0.38
CA PRO A 94 -20.94 3.93 0.20
C PRO A 94 -20.30 3.86 1.59
N TYR A 95 -20.71 2.87 2.41
CA TYR A 95 -20.12 2.67 3.74
C TYR A 95 -18.67 2.17 3.62
N LEU A 96 -18.43 1.17 2.76
CA LEU A 96 -17.06 0.70 2.47
C LEU A 96 -16.19 1.82 1.92
N ALA A 97 -16.72 2.63 1.00
CA ALA A 97 -16.01 3.81 0.48
C ALA A 97 -15.65 4.80 1.60
N SER A 98 -16.58 5.03 2.53
CA SER A 98 -16.39 5.90 3.68
C SER A 98 -15.34 5.36 4.65
N GLN A 99 -15.32 4.05 4.91
CA GLN A 99 -14.28 3.41 5.74
C GLN A 99 -12.89 3.58 5.11
N ILE A 100 -12.76 3.40 3.79
CA ILE A 100 -11.48 3.54 3.10
C ILE A 100 -11.02 5.00 3.09
N VAL A 101 -11.90 5.96 2.82
CA VAL A 101 -11.58 7.40 2.89
C VAL A 101 -11.16 7.79 4.31
N TRP A 102 -11.88 7.30 5.33
CA TRP A 102 -11.55 7.55 6.73
C TRP A 102 -10.16 6.99 7.09
N LEU A 103 -9.88 5.75 6.68
CA LEU A 103 -8.55 5.14 6.85
C LEU A 103 -7.46 6.01 6.22
N ASP A 104 -7.63 6.37 4.95
CA ASP A 104 -6.61 7.13 4.20
C ASP A 104 -6.43 8.56 4.74
N MET A 105 -7.47 9.15 5.33
CA MET A 105 -7.34 10.39 6.13
C MET A 105 -6.50 10.16 7.38
N PHE A 106 -6.80 9.09 8.12
CA PHE A 106 -6.13 8.76 9.37
C PHE A 106 -4.63 8.48 9.18
N ILE A 107 -4.29 7.68 8.18
CA ILE A 107 -2.88 7.36 7.86
C ILE A 107 -2.22 8.39 6.93
N THR A 108 -2.93 9.45 6.56
CA THR A 108 -2.46 10.49 5.61
C THR A 108 -1.92 9.92 4.29
N ASN A 109 -2.64 8.97 3.67
CA ASN A 109 -2.30 8.38 2.39
C ASN A 109 -2.59 9.36 1.25
N VAL A 110 -1.58 9.70 0.45
CA VAL A 110 -1.68 10.68 -0.64
C VAL A 110 -1.92 10.07 -2.01
N ASP A 111 -1.81 8.75 -2.15
CA ASP A 111 -1.65 8.10 -3.46
C ASP A 111 -2.88 7.33 -3.95
N ARG A 112 -3.99 7.28 -3.19
CA ARG A 112 -5.23 6.62 -3.63
C ARG A 112 -6.12 7.59 -4.40
N THR A 113 -5.75 7.81 -5.67
CA THR A 113 -6.35 8.83 -6.55
C THR A 113 -7.01 8.20 -7.78
N PHE A 114 -7.72 9.01 -8.60
CA PHE A 114 -8.27 8.53 -9.86
C PHE A 114 -7.23 8.02 -10.86
N ARG A 115 -5.99 8.50 -10.79
CA ARG A 115 -4.90 8.06 -11.68
C ARG A 115 -4.22 6.81 -11.17
N ASN A 116 -4.23 6.60 -9.87
CA ASN A 116 -3.63 5.47 -9.19
C ASN A 116 -4.56 5.03 -8.07
N THR A 117 -5.45 4.10 -8.36
CA THR A 117 -6.49 3.72 -7.39
C THR A 117 -5.95 2.91 -6.23
N ASN A 118 -4.81 2.22 -6.41
CA ASN A 118 -4.21 1.34 -5.40
C ASN A 118 -5.22 0.37 -4.78
N MET A 119 -6.11 -0.15 -5.61
CA MET A 119 -7.15 -1.11 -5.26
C MET A 119 -7.30 -2.17 -6.35
N LEU A 120 -7.59 -3.38 -5.92
CA LEU A 120 -7.84 -4.53 -6.79
C LEU A 120 -9.24 -5.09 -6.52
N ILE A 121 -9.85 -5.69 -7.54
CA ILE A 121 -10.99 -6.58 -7.38
C ILE A 121 -10.47 -8.02 -7.45
N TRP A 122 -10.69 -8.77 -6.39
CA TRP A 122 -10.36 -10.18 -6.32
C TRP A 122 -11.47 -10.95 -5.62
N ASN A 123 -11.93 -12.04 -6.22
CA ASN A 123 -13.06 -12.83 -5.75
C ASN A 123 -14.32 -12.00 -5.44
N ARG A 124 -14.61 -10.98 -6.27
CA ARG A 124 -15.70 -9.99 -6.16
C ARG A 124 -15.57 -8.99 -5.01
N ASP A 125 -14.48 -9.02 -4.29
CA ASP A 125 -14.20 -8.09 -3.19
C ASP A 125 -13.20 -7.02 -3.61
N LEU A 126 -13.30 -5.86 -2.95
CA LEU A 126 -12.34 -4.76 -3.08
C LEU A 126 -11.18 -4.98 -2.10
N TRP A 127 -9.97 -4.98 -2.63
CA TRP A 127 -8.73 -5.17 -1.88
C TRP A 127 -7.86 -3.94 -1.98
N LEU A 128 -7.37 -3.46 -0.85
CA LEU A 128 -6.47 -2.31 -0.78
C LEU A 128 -5.03 -2.78 -0.92
N ILE A 129 -4.25 -2.03 -1.69
CA ILE A 129 -2.82 -2.26 -1.88
C ILE A 129 -2.06 -0.94 -1.81
N ASP A 130 -0.75 -1.02 -1.69
CA ASP A 130 0.17 0.11 -1.83
C ASP A 130 -0.06 1.27 -0.84
N HIS A 131 0.14 0.99 0.44
CA HIS A 131 0.07 1.98 1.53
C HIS A 131 1.40 2.71 1.75
N GLY A 132 2.42 2.47 0.90
CA GLY A 132 3.78 3.01 1.08
C GLY A 132 3.87 4.53 1.06
N ALA A 133 2.88 5.23 0.49
CA ALA A 133 2.78 6.69 0.48
C ALA A 133 2.04 7.28 1.71
N SER A 134 1.76 6.46 2.72
CA SER A 134 1.08 6.86 3.96
C SER A 134 2.04 7.52 4.97
N PHE A 135 1.46 8.09 6.03
CA PHE A 135 2.19 8.75 7.11
C PHE A 135 3.08 9.88 6.59
N LEU A 136 2.50 10.77 5.81
CA LEU A 136 3.20 11.87 5.12
C LEU A 136 4.15 12.66 6.03
N PHE A 137 3.83 12.77 7.33
CA PHE A 137 4.66 13.46 8.32
C PHE A 137 6.04 12.83 8.52
N GLN A 138 6.23 11.54 8.19
CA GLN A 138 7.53 10.86 8.31
C GLN A 138 8.62 11.42 7.39
N HIS A 139 8.23 12.11 6.31
CA HIS A 139 9.18 12.70 5.37
C HIS A 139 9.88 13.93 5.94
N ALA A 140 9.25 14.61 6.93
CA ALA A 140 9.79 15.81 7.55
C ALA A 140 9.57 15.77 9.08
N TRP A 141 10.43 15.06 9.80
CA TRP A 141 10.35 14.92 11.25
C TRP A 141 10.42 16.24 12.05
N VAL A 142 10.99 17.29 11.47
CA VAL A 142 11.17 18.58 12.17
C VAL A 142 9.87 19.15 12.75
N ASN A 143 8.73 18.89 12.09
CA ASN A 143 7.41 19.34 12.51
C ASN A 143 6.38 18.19 12.52
N TRP A 144 6.83 16.96 12.75
CA TRP A 144 6.00 15.77 12.61
C TRP A 144 4.69 15.86 13.40
N LYS A 145 4.73 16.34 14.65
CA LYS A 145 3.55 16.45 15.51
C LYS A 145 2.51 17.40 14.93
N LYS A 146 2.94 18.61 14.54
CA LYS A 146 2.05 19.58 13.89
C LYS A 146 1.49 19.05 12.58
N ASN A 147 2.29 18.32 11.81
CA ASN A 147 1.88 17.75 10.54
C ASN A 147 0.91 16.56 10.74
N ALA A 148 1.09 15.76 11.79
CA ALA A 148 0.19 14.65 12.12
C ALA A 148 -1.16 15.11 12.68
N GLU A 149 -1.18 16.21 13.45
CA GLU A 149 -2.38 16.79 14.07
C GLU A 149 -3.09 17.80 13.14
N GLY A 150 -2.47 18.16 12.02
CA GLY A 150 -2.97 19.16 11.09
C GLY A 150 -4.03 18.63 10.12
N PRO A 151 -4.76 19.53 9.44
CA PRO A 151 -5.70 19.10 8.39
C PRO A 151 -4.97 18.41 7.24
N PHE A 152 -5.63 17.44 6.61
CA PHE A 152 -5.13 16.71 5.46
C PHE A 152 -5.91 17.07 4.18
N PRO A 153 -5.67 18.24 3.57
CA PRO A 153 -6.47 18.74 2.45
C PRO A 153 -6.30 17.93 1.15
N ILE A 154 -5.25 17.10 1.06
CA ILE A 154 -4.97 16.24 -0.10
C ILE A 154 -6.06 15.18 -0.28
N ILE A 155 -6.79 14.84 0.79
CA ILE A 155 -7.93 13.89 0.73
C ILE A 155 -8.97 14.25 -0.33
N LYS A 156 -9.10 15.52 -0.71
CA LYS A 156 -9.98 15.96 -1.81
C LYS A 156 -9.73 15.27 -3.15
N ASN A 157 -8.53 14.71 -3.33
CA ASN A 157 -8.14 14.00 -4.55
C ASN A 157 -8.42 12.48 -4.47
N HIS A 158 -8.95 12.01 -3.34
CA HIS A 158 -9.19 10.59 -3.10
C HIS A 158 -10.26 10.06 -4.04
N VAL A 159 -9.99 8.92 -4.69
CA VAL A 159 -10.84 8.33 -5.74
C VAL A 159 -12.24 7.97 -5.25
N LEU A 160 -12.39 7.53 -3.99
CA LEU A 160 -13.69 7.14 -3.42
C LEU A 160 -14.41 8.30 -2.71
N LEU A 161 -13.80 9.48 -2.55
CA LEU A 161 -14.44 10.58 -1.82
C LEU A 161 -15.82 10.97 -2.38
N PRO A 162 -16.06 10.97 -3.71
CA PRO A 162 -17.39 11.28 -4.26
C PRO A 162 -18.48 10.26 -3.88
N ILE A 163 -18.08 9.05 -3.46
CA ILE A 163 -19.01 7.96 -3.11
C ILE A 163 -19.15 7.84 -1.58
N ALA A 164 -18.19 8.33 -0.81
CA ALA A 164 -18.10 8.19 0.64
C ALA A 164 -19.13 9.08 1.37
N SER A 165 -20.40 8.74 1.28
CA SER A 165 -21.51 9.52 1.83
C SER A 165 -21.84 9.18 3.30
N GLU A 166 -21.15 8.22 3.91
CA GLU A 166 -21.43 7.70 5.25
C GLU A 166 -20.25 7.89 6.22
N LEU A 167 -19.41 8.93 6.01
CA LEU A 167 -18.23 9.18 6.84
C LEU A 167 -18.55 9.34 8.33
N GLU A 168 -19.72 9.93 8.67
CA GLU A 168 -20.16 10.11 10.06
C GLU A 168 -20.57 8.79 10.73
N ALA A 169 -20.86 7.75 9.96
CA ALA A 169 -21.24 6.43 10.46
C ALA A 169 -20.02 5.52 10.72
N VAL A 170 -18.82 5.91 10.28
CA VAL A 170 -17.59 5.16 10.52
C VAL A 170 -17.14 5.41 11.96
N ASN A 171 -17.19 4.34 12.80
CA ASN A 171 -16.80 4.36 14.20
C ASN A 171 -15.57 3.51 14.45
#